data_e16a3c46a12cf6df670f9215d054ebd2
#
_entry.id   e16a3c46a12cf6df670f9215d054ebd2
#
_cell.length_a   1.000
_cell.length_b   1.000
_cell.length_c   1.000
_cell.angle_alpha   90.00
_cell.angle_beta   90.00
_cell.angle_gamma   90.00
#
_symmetry.space_group_name_H-M   'P 1'
#
loop_
_entity.id
_entity.type
_entity.pdbx_description
1 polymer ?
#
loop_
_entity_poly.entity_id
_entity_poly.type
_entity_poly.pdbx_seq_one_letter_code
_entity_poly.pdbx_strand_id
1 'polypeptide(L)'
;MKFHLVTYSDGEFKKQQDFINRIHGESFEIHAYDRDWLEGTNFYKKNYALLDDKRGAGWWLWKPYVILDTIEQVDEGDIVVYCDCGDMFSPGLIPYLQQNIGEEDLSLLLLGGHPNRQYTKKDCFIGMDCDEDDYWYDRNDKQGFTLNRVIDSFLLQIKDA
;
A
#
# COMPACT_ATOMS: atom_id res chain seq x y z
N MET A 1 -11.70 -12.93 -12.15
CA MET A 1 -10.74 -12.59 -11.11
C MET A 1 -9.37 -12.50 -11.75
N LYS A 2 -8.85 -11.30 -11.84
CA LYS A 2 -7.50 -11.00 -12.32
C LYS A 2 -6.62 -10.58 -11.15
N PHE A 3 -5.31 -10.57 -11.37
CA PHE A 3 -4.34 -10.05 -10.40
C PHE A 3 -3.68 -8.82 -10.97
N HIS A 4 -3.69 -7.74 -10.21
CA HIS A 4 -3.10 -6.46 -10.56
C HIS A 4 -1.92 -6.18 -9.64
N LEU A 5 -0.79 -5.78 -10.21
CA LEU A 5 0.40 -5.40 -9.46
C LEU A 5 0.60 -3.90 -9.51
N VAL A 6 0.54 -3.26 -8.36
CA VAL A 6 0.81 -1.82 -8.20
C VAL A 6 2.25 -1.62 -7.76
N THR A 7 2.99 -0.84 -8.50
CA THR A 7 4.36 -0.42 -8.16
C THR A 7 4.51 1.09 -8.32
N TYR A 8 5.37 1.69 -7.51
CA TYR A 8 5.73 3.11 -7.64
C TYR A 8 7.24 3.28 -7.62
N SER A 9 7.76 4.15 -8.47
CA SER A 9 9.18 4.52 -8.46
C SER A 9 9.39 6.03 -8.50
N ASP A 10 10.49 6.46 -7.89
CA ASP A 10 11.01 7.82 -8.00
C ASP A 10 12.52 7.76 -8.24
N GLY A 11 12.99 8.56 -9.21
CA GLY A 11 14.39 8.67 -9.55
C GLY A 11 15.07 7.35 -9.88
N GLU A 12 16.07 6.98 -9.09
CA GLU A 12 16.92 5.79 -9.32
C GLU A 12 16.18 4.45 -9.16
N PHE A 13 15.02 4.44 -8.49
CA PHE A 13 14.21 3.23 -8.30
C PHE A 13 13.48 2.76 -9.56
N LYS A 14 13.51 3.54 -10.64
CA LYS A 14 12.89 3.15 -11.92
C LYS A 14 13.40 1.81 -12.46
N LYS A 15 14.69 1.55 -12.34
CA LYS A 15 15.30 0.30 -12.81
C LYS A 15 14.78 -0.93 -12.04
N GLN A 16 14.59 -0.78 -10.73
CA GLN A 16 14.03 -1.82 -9.88
C GLN A 16 12.55 -2.06 -10.24
N GLN A 17 11.78 -1.01 -10.44
CA GLN A 17 10.39 -1.10 -10.91
C GLN A 17 10.30 -1.83 -12.24
N ASP A 18 11.09 -1.45 -13.23
CA ASP A 18 11.09 -2.10 -14.55
C ASP A 18 11.46 -3.59 -14.45
N PHE A 19 12.40 -3.92 -13.56
CA PHE A 19 12.77 -5.31 -13.31
C PHE A 19 11.62 -6.12 -12.72
N ILE A 20 10.97 -5.64 -11.65
CA ILE A 20 9.84 -6.29 -10.99
C ILE A 20 8.67 -6.45 -11.95
N ASN A 21 8.30 -5.39 -12.65
CA ASN A 21 7.21 -5.41 -13.60
C ASN A 21 7.44 -6.43 -14.73
N ARG A 22 8.68 -6.57 -15.19
CA ARG A 22 9.04 -7.55 -16.21
C ARG A 22 8.90 -8.99 -15.72
N ILE A 23 9.37 -9.29 -14.50
CA ILE A 23 9.33 -10.68 -13.98
C ILE A 23 7.93 -11.11 -13.57
N HIS A 24 7.04 -10.17 -13.26
CA HIS A 24 5.68 -10.47 -12.83
C HIS A 24 4.62 -10.20 -13.90
N GLY A 25 4.97 -9.57 -15.02
CA GLY A 25 4.04 -9.18 -16.08
C GLY A 25 3.32 -10.31 -16.80
N GLU A 26 3.82 -11.56 -16.69
CA GLU A 26 3.09 -12.73 -17.20
C GLU A 26 1.92 -13.16 -16.30
N SER A 27 1.98 -12.80 -15.02
CA SER A 27 1.03 -13.24 -14.00
C SER A 27 0.12 -12.14 -13.47
N PHE A 28 0.49 -10.88 -13.71
CA PHE A 28 -0.22 -9.70 -13.22
C PHE A 28 -0.46 -8.68 -14.34
N GLU A 29 -1.59 -8.00 -14.29
CA GLU A 29 -1.77 -6.73 -14.99
C GLU A 29 -1.00 -5.65 -14.22
N ILE A 30 -0.04 -4.99 -14.88
CA ILE A 30 0.91 -4.08 -14.23
C ILE A 30 0.39 -2.65 -14.22
N HIS A 31 0.31 -2.05 -13.04
CA HIS A 31 0.05 -0.63 -12.79
C HIS A 31 1.32 0.02 -12.27
N ALA A 32 2.10 0.62 -13.16
CA ALA A 32 3.37 1.23 -12.84
C ALA A 32 3.23 2.74 -12.74
N TYR A 33 3.30 3.24 -11.54
CA TYR A 33 3.26 4.67 -11.24
C TYR A 33 4.67 5.22 -11.04
N ASP A 34 4.85 6.50 -11.32
CA ASP A 34 6.11 7.21 -11.10
C ASP A 34 5.86 8.66 -10.66
N ARG A 35 6.96 9.37 -10.45
CA ARG A 35 6.93 10.76 -10.03
C ARG A 35 6.23 11.65 -11.06
N ASP A 36 6.51 11.46 -12.34
CA ASP A 36 5.96 12.31 -13.41
C ASP A 36 4.42 12.16 -13.48
N TRP A 37 3.92 10.91 -13.34
CA TRP A 37 2.49 10.67 -13.23
C TRP A 37 1.89 11.36 -12.02
N LEU A 38 2.52 11.22 -10.84
CA LEU A 38 2.04 11.80 -9.59
C LEU A 38 1.92 13.33 -9.69
N GLU A 39 2.93 14.00 -10.24
CA GLU A 39 2.95 15.47 -10.40
C GLU A 39 1.83 16.00 -11.31
N GLY A 40 1.34 15.19 -12.22
CA GLY A 40 0.18 15.51 -13.06
C GLY A 40 -1.15 15.57 -12.30
N THR A 41 -1.24 14.98 -11.10
CA THR A 41 -2.50 14.79 -10.37
C THR A 41 -2.93 16.02 -9.57
N ASN A 42 -4.23 16.08 -9.25
CA ASN A 42 -4.74 17.06 -8.30
C ASN A 42 -4.32 16.76 -6.86
N PHE A 43 -4.08 15.48 -6.56
CA PHE A 43 -3.57 15.05 -5.26
C PHE A 43 -2.19 15.67 -5.00
N TYR A 44 -1.28 15.60 -5.96
CA TYR A 44 0.01 16.24 -5.85
C TYR A 44 -0.12 17.76 -5.65
N LYS A 45 -0.93 18.44 -6.46
CA LYS A 45 -1.14 19.89 -6.36
C LYS A 45 -1.64 20.34 -4.99
N LYS A 46 -2.45 19.53 -4.32
CA LYS A 46 -2.94 19.80 -2.97
C LYS A 46 -1.91 19.51 -1.87
N ASN A 47 -0.98 18.57 -2.12
CA ASN A 47 -0.09 18.02 -1.11
C ASN A 47 1.40 18.22 -1.43
N TYR A 48 1.74 19.08 -2.39
CA TYR A 48 3.10 19.26 -2.91
C TYR A 48 4.12 19.55 -1.79
N ALA A 49 3.75 20.31 -0.77
CA ALA A 49 4.63 20.66 0.34
C ALA A 49 5.15 19.42 1.13
N LEU A 50 4.39 18.34 1.14
CA LEU A 50 4.80 17.07 1.73
C LEU A 50 5.44 16.15 0.67
N LEU A 51 4.85 16.09 -0.52
CA LEU A 51 5.31 15.21 -1.60
C LEU A 51 6.67 15.59 -2.19
N ASP A 52 7.12 16.83 -1.99
CA ASP A 52 8.45 17.30 -2.41
C ASP A 52 9.55 17.02 -1.37
N ASP A 53 9.20 16.50 -0.19
CA ASP A 53 10.20 16.07 0.78
C ASP A 53 10.98 14.85 0.24
N LYS A 54 12.29 14.86 0.40
CA LYS A 54 13.18 13.78 -0.07
C LYS A 54 12.93 12.46 0.66
N ARG A 55 12.50 12.51 1.93
CA ARG A 55 12.28 11.31 2.72
C ARG A 55 11.10 10.53 2.19
N GLY A 56 11.34 9.29 1.75
CA GLY A 56 10.31 8.42 1.20
C GLY A 56 9.57 9.02 0.01
N ALA A 57 10.26 9.89 -0.77
CA ALA A 57 9.68 10.63 -1.90
C ALA A 57 8.35 11.31 -1.53
N GLY A 58 8.34 12.03 -0.42
CA GLY A 58 7.13 12.66 0.12
C GLY A 58 6.49 11.86 1.24
N TRP A 59 7.33 11.32 2.16
CA TRP A 59 6.88 10.59 3.35
C TRP A 59 5.96 9.40 3.04
N TRP A 60 6.13 8.78 1.87
CA TRP A 60 5.28 7.69 1.37
C TRP A 60 3.78 8.05 1.26
N LEU A 61 3.44 9.33 1.27
CA LEU A 61 2.06 9.81 1.15
C LEU A 61 1.42 9.39 -0.19
N TRP A 62 2.22 9.21 -1.24
CA TRP A 62 1.79 8.71 -2.54
C TRP A 62 1.28 7.26 -2.49
N LYS A 63 1.76 6.43 -1.54
CA LYS A 63 1.47 4.99 -1.50
C LYS A 63 -0.03 4.67 -1.45
N PRO A 64 -0.80 5.17 -0.47
CA PRO A 64 -2.24 4.94 -0.46
C PRO A 64 -2.95 5.50 -1.69
N TYR A 65 -2.45 6.60 -2.24
CA TYR A 65 -3.07 7.23 -3.39
C TYR A 65 -2.95 6.38 -4.67
N VAL A 66 -1.78 5.82 -4.98
CA VAL A 66 -1.62 4.94 -6.15
C VAL A 66 -2.38 3.62 -5.99
N ILE A 67 -2.49 3.11 -4.77
CA ILE A 67 -3.29 1.91 -4.49
C ILE A 67 -4.78 2.20 -4.76
N LEU A 68 -5.30 3.30 -4.23
CA LEU A 68 -6.68 3.72 -4.44
C LEU A 68 -6.99 3.97 -5.91
N ASP A 69 -6.12 4.71 -6.62
CA ASP A 69 -6.26 4.97 -8.06
C ASP A 69 -6.38 3.66 -8.86
N THR A 70 -5.61 2.64 -8.47
CA THR A 70 -5.72 1.31 -9.10
C THR A 70 -7.03 0.62 -8.75
N ILE A 71 -7.43 0.62 -7.47
CA ILE A 71 -8.68 -0.02 -7.02
C ILE A 71 -9.89 0.56 -7.75
N GLU A 72 -9.88 1.86 -8.03
CA GLU A 72 -10.96 2.53 -8.77
C GLU A 72 -11.02 2.15 -10.27
N GLN A 73 -9.97 1.56 -10.81
CA GLN A 73 -9.86 1.19 -12.23
C GLN A 73 -10.09 -0.30 -12.51
N VAL A 74 -10.04 -1.14 -11.50
CA VAL A 74 -10.17 -2.60 -11.66
C VAL A 74 -11.60 -3.07 -11.43
N ASP A 75 -11.91 -4.26 -11.92
CA ASP A 75 -13.24 -4.84 -11.78
C ASP A 75 -13.46 -5.40 -10.36
N GLU A 76 -14.70 -5.39 -9.88
CA GLU A 76 -15.07 -6.02 -8.62
C GLU A 76 -14.69 -7.50 -8.61
N GLY A 77 -14.06 -7.96 -7.54
CA GLY A 77 -13.56 -9.33 -7.38
C GLY A 77 -12.16 -9.57 -7.94
N ASP A 78 -11.53 -8.56 -8.52
CA ASP A 78 -10.11 -8.63 -8.88
C ASP A 78 -9.22 -8.34 -7.65
N ILE A 79 -8.00 -8.85 -7.68
CA ILE A 79 -7.06 -8.76 -6.55
C ILE A 79 -5.97 -7.74 -6.89
N VAL A 80 -5.87 -6.69 -6.09
CA VAL A 80 -4.81 -5.68 -6.19
C VAL A 80 -3.69 -6.00 -5.20
N VAL A 81 -2.48 -6.17 -5.71
CA VAL A 81 -1.26 -6.40 -4.92
C VAL A 81 -0.36 -5.19 -5.03
N TYR A 82 -0.04 -4.56 -3.92
CA TYR A 82 0.98 -3.53 -3.86
C TYR A 82 2.34 -4.12 -3.49
N CYS A 83 3.40 -3.73 -4.21
CA CYS A 83 4.78 -4.13 -3.94
C CYS A 83 5.74 -2.93 -4.01
N ASP A 84 6.56 -2.74 -2.99
CA ASP A 84 7.67 -1.80 -3.06
C ASP A 84 8.70 -2.28 -4.10
N CYS A 85 9.33 -1.36 -4.83
CA CYS A 85 10.30 -1.69 -5.88
C CYS A 85 11.57 -2.39 -5.37
N GLY A 86 11.80 -2.41 -4.06
CA GLY A 86 12.89 -3.16 -3.43
C GLY A 86 12.55 -4.59 -3.06
N ASP A 87 11.27 -4.98 -3.15
CA ASP A 87 10.78 -6.27 -2.72
C ASP A 87 10.48 -7.18 -3.91
N MET A 88 10.56 -8.47 -3.66
CA MET A 88 10.16 -9.51 -4.63
C MET A 88 9.32 -10.55 -3.92
N PHE A 89 8.33 -11.07 -4.61
CA PHE A 89 7.55 -12.19 -4.10
C PHE A 89 7.74 -13.45 -4.96
N SER A 90 7.54 -14.60 -4.33
CA SER A 90 7.70 -15.87 -5.00
C SER A 90 6.56 -16.15 -6.00
N PRO A 91 6.78 -17.00 -7.02
CA PRO A 91 5.69 -17.45 -7.91
C PRO A 91 4.52 -18.13 -7.19
N GLY A 92 4.71 -18.56 -5.94
CA GLY A 92 3.66 -19.12 -5.10
C GLY A 92 2.67 -18.12 -4.51
N LEU A 93 2.88 -16.81 -4.70
CA LEU A 93 1.99 -15.78 -4.15
C LEU A 93 0.57 -15.91 -4.71
N ILE A 94 0.39 -16.04 -6.03
CA ILE A 94 -0.94 -16.16 -6.64
C ILE A 94 -1.72 -17.37 -6.11
N PRO A 95 -1.19 -18.59 -6.13
CA PRO A 95 -1.87 -19.72 -5.49
C PRO A 95 -2.19 -19.51 -4.01
N TYR A 96 -1.28 -18.86 -3.28
CA TYR A 96 -1.53 -18.52 -1.88
C TYR A 96 -2.70 -17.54 -1.74
N LEU A 97 -2.72 -16.47 -2.52
CA LEU A 97 -3.80 -15.48 -2.51
C LEU A 97 -5.15 -16.11 -2.88
N GLN A 98 -5.19 -16.95 -3.93
CA GLN A 98 -6.40 -17.66 -4.35
C GLN A 98 -6.99 -18.57 -3.26
N GLN A 99 -6.14 -19.13 -2.40
CA GLN A 99 -6.56 -20.02 -1.32
C GLN A 99 -6.93 -19.27 -0.04
N ASN A 100 -6.35 -18.11 0.21
CA ASN A 100 -6.39 -17.44 1.51
C ASN A 100 -7.05 -16.06 1.52
N ILE A 101 -7.23 -15.40 0.38
CA ILE A 101 -8.09 -14.23 0.25
C ILE A 101 -9.52 -14.74 0.03
N GLY A 102 -10.17 -15.21 1.08
CA GLY A 102 -11.53 -15.71 1.00
C GLY A 102 -12.55 -14.57 0.91
N GLU A 103 -13.30 -14.36 2.00
CA GLU A 103 -14.24 -13.25 2.15
C GLU A 103 -13.57 -11.98 2.72
N GLU A 104 -12.26 -11.97 2.86
CA GLU A 104 -11.49 -10.86 3.43
C GLU A 104 -11.16 -9.83 2.35
N ASP A 105 -11.49 -8.58 2.60
CA ASP A 105 -11.20 -7.49 1.66
C ASP A 105 -9.72 -7.11 1.61
N LEU A 106 -8.91 -7.58 2.57
CA LEU A 106 -7.53 -7.16 2.70
C LEU A 106 -6.64 -8.23 3.33
N SER A 107 -5.48 -8.47 2.72
CA SER A 107 -4.41 -9.29 3.28
C SER A 107 -3.12 -8.48 3.41
N LEU A 108 -2.47 -8.54 4.57
CA LEU A 108 -1.25 -7.82 4.86
C LEU A 108 -0.15 -8.74 5.37
N LEU A 109 1.09 -8.42 4.99
CA LEU A 109 2.26 -9.06 5.55
C LEU A 109 2.59 -8.48 6.93
N LEU A 110 2.74 -9.36 7.92
CA LEU A 110 3.14 -8.97 9.26
C LEU A 110 4.67 -8.93 9.36
N LEU A 111 5.20 -7.77 9.73
CA LEU A 111 6.61 -7.62 10.10
C LEU A 111 6.75 -7.92 11.60
N GLY A 112 7.07 -9.16 11.95
CA GLY A 112 7.25 -9.57 13.33
C GLY A 112 8.28 -8.71 14.08
N GLY A 113 7.95 -8.28 15.31
CA GLY A 113 8.86 -7.53 16.18
C GLY A 113 8.90 -6.02 15.95
N HIS A 114 8.04 -5.48 15.09
CA HIS A 114 7.97 -4.05 14.78
C HIS A 114 6.60 -3.47 15.16
N PRO A 115 6.45 -2.87 16.36
CA PRO A 115 5.18 -2.26 16.77
C PRO A 115 4.86 -1.04 15.91
N ASN A 116 3.58 -0.83 15.63
CA ASN A 116 3.10 0.27 14.78
C ASN A 116 3.61 1.64 15.23
N ARG A 117 3.72 1.90 16.53
CA ARG A 117 4.23 3.17 17.08
C ARG A 117 5.66 3.54 16.64
N GLN A 118 6.47 2.58 16.22
CA GLN A 118 7.84 2.86 15.75
C GLN A 118 7.84 3.50 14.35
N TYR A 119 6.80 3.25 13.58
CA TYR A 119 6.74 3.63 12.16
C TYR A 119 5.63 4.62 11.85
N THR A 120 4.71 4.86 12.78
CA THR A 120 3.53 5.70 12.57
C THR A 120 3.53 6.85 13.56
N LYS A 121 3.30 8.07 13.06
CA LYS A 121 3.13 9.25 13.95
C LYS A 121 1.84 9.12 14.75
N LYS A 122 1.85 9.64 15.98
CA LYS A 122 0.67 9.64 16.86
C LYS A 122 -0.53 10.32 16.20
N ASP A 123 -0.30 11.38 15.44
CA ASP A 123 -1.37 12.10 14.73
C ASP A 123 -2.14 11.21 13.73
N CYS A 124 -1.49 10.19 13.16
CA CYS A 124 -2.17 9.21 12.31
C CYS A 124 -3.13 8.35 13.13
N PHE A 125 -2.73 7.90 14.32
CA PHE A 125 -3.61 7.13 15.21
C PHE A 125 -4.81 7.97 15.65
N ILE A 126 -4.60 9.25 15.99
CA ILE A 126 -5.68 10.19 16.33
C ILE A 126 -6.62 10.37 15.14
N GLY A 127 -6.08 10.62 13.93
CA GLY A 127 -6.88 10.77 12.72
C GLY A 127 -7.70 9.54 12.33
N MET A 128 -7.29 8.36 12.83
CA MET A 128 -7.95 7.07 12.60
C MET A 128 -8.80 6.61 13.79
N ASP A 129 -8.98 7.47 14.80
CA ASP A 129 -9.73 7.17 16.03
C ASP A 129 -9.27 5.89 16.72
N CYS A 130 -7.94 5.69 16.80
CA CYS A 130 -7.33 4.51 17.43
C CYS A 130 -6.15 4.84 18.35
N ASP A 131 -6.02 6.08 18.83
CA ASP A 131 -4.91 6.53 19.67
C ASP A 131 -5.06 6.17 21.15
N GLU A 132 -6.27 5.85 21.60
CA GLU A 132 -6.54 5.37 22.97
C GLU A 132 -6.46 3.84 23.11
N ASP A 133 -6.24 3.14 22.01
CA ASP A 133 -6.17 1.69 21.99
C ASP A 133 -4.71 1.22 22.07
N ASP A 134 -4.26 0.84 23.27
CA ASP A 134 -2.94 0.22 23.52
C ASP A 134 -2.65 -0.94 22.56
N TYR A 135 -3.69 -1.59 22.07
CA TYR A 135 -3.65 -2.65 21.13
C TYR A 135 -2.98 -2.24 19.79
N TRP A 136 -3.29 -1.05 19.26
CA TRP A 136 -2.68 -0.54 18.02
C TRP A 136 -1.29 0.05 18.25
N TYR A 137 -1.11 0.65 19.41
CA TYR A 137 0.08 1.41 19.74
C TYR A 137 1.27 0.51 20.12
N ASP A 138 1.04 -0.45 21.01
CA ASP A 138 2.07 -1.30 21.62
C ASP A 138 2.12 -2.72 21.08
N ARG A 139 1.27 -3.06 20.15
CA ARG A 139 1.15 -4.40 19.67
C ARG A 139 2.43 -4.89 19.00
N ASN A 140 2.99 -5.87 19.64
CA ASN A 140 4.00 -6.75 19.13
C ASN A 140 3.25 -7.92 18.47
N ASP A 141 3.02 -7.87 17.16
CA ASP A 141 2.13 -8.80 16.47
C ASP A 141 2.64 -10.24 16.51
N LYS A 142 2.40 -10.89 17.61
CA LYS A 142 2.45 -12.35 17.67
C LYS A 142 1.11 -13.02 17.32
N GLN A 143 0.06 -12.26 17.10
CA GLN A 143 -1.29 -12.78 16.88
C GLN A 143 -2.02 -12.02 15.78
N GLY A 144 -1.54 -12.06 14.62
CA GLY A 144 -2.12 -11.83 13.31
C GLY A 144 -3.54 -11.28 13.08
N PHE A 145 -4.06 -10.35 13.86
CA PHE A 145 -5.50 -10.17 13.83
C PHE A 145 -6.05 -8.75 13.64
N THR A 146 -5.36 -7.70 13.32
CA THR A 146 -6.10 -6.45 13.40
C THR A 146 -5.62 -5.29 12.56
N LEU A 147 -4.93 -5.56 11.50
CA LEU A 147 -4.75 -4.56 10.47
C LEU A 147 -6.06 -4.24 9.74
N ASN A 148 -7.02 -5.16 9.67
CA ASN A 148 -8.32 -4.95 9.02
C ASN A 148 -9.04 -3.70 9.56
N ARG A 149 -9.04 -3.45 10.86
CA ARG A 149 -9.70 -2.27 11.43
C ARG A 149 -9.01 -0.94 11.12
N VAL A 150 -7.68 -0.91 11.15
CA VAL A 150 -6.91 0.32 10.81
C VAL A 150 -7.08 0.66 9.35
N ILE A 151 -7.15 -0.32 8.49
CA ILE A 151 -7.28 -0.11 7.06
C ILE A 151 -8.70 0.17 6.66
N ASP A 152 -9.70 -0.44 7.30
CA ASP A 152 -11.10 -0.03 7.12
C ASP A 152 -11.29 1.45 7.44
N SER A 153 -10.72 1.92 8.55
CA SER A 153 -10.75 3.35 8.92
C SER A 153 -9.98 4.21 7.93
N PHE A 154 -8.86 3.73 7.41
CA PHE A 154 -8.03 4.43 6.44
C PHE A 154 -8.69 4.51 5.06
N LEU A 155 -9.28 3.43 4.58
CA LEU A 155 -10.03 3.40 3.32
C LEU A 155 -11.30 4.26 3.39
N LEU A 156 -11.99 4.29 4.53
CA LEU A 156 -13.13 5.18 4.75
C LEU A 156 -12.72 6.64 4.69
N GLN A 157 -11.60 7.02 5.31
CA GLN A 157 -11.11 8.41 5.27
C GLN A 157 -10.63 8.84 3.88
N ILE A 158 -10.10 7.93 3.07
CA ILE A 158 -9.71 8.23 1.69
C ILE A 158 -10.93 8.45 0.79
N LYS A 159 -12.03 7.72 1.01
CA LYS A 159 -13.28 7.90 0.25
C LYS A 159 -13.99 9.22 0.55
N ASP A 160 -13.79 9.78 1.73
CA ASP A 160 -14.44 11.02 2.17
C ASP A 160 -13.56 12.28 1.98
N ALA A 161 -12.34 12.15 1.48
CA ALA A 161 -11.39 13.26 1.24
C ALA A 161 -11.37 13.69 -0.23
#